data_c4a70a85f3e981e71ce453ca47a51cda
#
_entry.id   c4a70a85f3e981e71ce453ca47a51cda
#
_cell.length_a   1.000
_cell.length_b   1.000
_cell.length_c   1.000
_cell.angle_alpha   90.00
_cell.angle_beta   90.00
_cell.angle_gamma   90.00
#
_symmetry.space_group_name_H-M   'P 1'
#
loop_
_entity.id
_entity.type
_entity.pdbx_description
1 polymer ?
#
loop_
_entity_poly.entity_id
_entity_poly.type
_entity_poly.pdbx_seq_one_letter_code
_entity_poly.pdbx_strand_id
1 'polypeptide(L)'
;MLEGRAVYDAAAMVPMLALKKYLPQGDNHPVLVFPGFFASSRSTGPLRQYLADLGYRSHRWKLGYNMGYSYKLHYGMRDRVTELVERYGEKISLVGWSLGGVYARELAREMPDIVRQVISMGSPFRGHPSSSNVHRIFNMFTEVPYDEMPKSFLQHMAHAPPVPTTALYTRGDGVVAWQSTVELSDRYDVENIHVGGAHLGLGFNPRVLLALADRLAQPEGQWKRFKPPFWMKPMFHNWYPDWLVHGNENPLKSTS
;
A
#
# COMPACT_ATOMS: atom_id res chain seq x y z
N MET A 1 -1.47 -18.55 -13.74
CA MET A 1 -2.86 -18.77 -13.31
C MET A 1 -3.33 -17.90 -12.14
N LEU A 2 -2.47 -17.52 -11.18
CA LEU A 2 -2.87 -16.70 -10.03
C LEU A 2 -3.37 -15.29 -10.45
N GLU A 3 -2.70 -14.66 -11.40
CA GLU A 3 -3.05 -13.31 -11.86
C GLU A 3 -4.31 -13.24 -12.74
N GLY A 4 -4.77 -14.34 -13.32
CA GLY A 4 -6.07 -14.40 -14.03
C GLY A 4 -7.28 -14.07 -13.14
N ARG A 5 -7.11 -14.16 -11.82
CA ARG A 5 -8.15 -13.78 -10.83
C ARG A 5 -8.43 -12.27 -10.77
N ALA A 6 -7.53 -11.44 -11.30
CA ALA A 6 -7.73 -9.99 -11.37
C ALA A 6 -9.03 -9.59 -12.10
N VAL A 7 -9.47 -10.40 -13.08
CA VAL A 7 -10.75 -10.18 -13.79
C VAL A 7 -11.94 -10.34 -12.83
N TYR A 8 -11.88 -11.33 -11.93
CA TYR A 8 -12.92 -11.52 -10.91
C TYR A 8 -12.92 -10.38 -9.89
N ASP A 9 -11.74 -9.91 -9.48
CA ASP A 9 -11.60 -8.76 -8.58
C ASP A 9 -12.24 -7.51 -9.21
N ALA A 10 -11.99 -7.26 -10.50
CA ALA A 10 -12.59 -6.15 -11.24
C ALA A 10 -14.12 -6.27 -11.34
N ALA A 11 -14.65 -7.46 -11.62
CA ALA A 11 -16.10 -7.69 -11.65
C ALA A 11 -16.75 -7.51 -10.26
N ALA A 12 -16.07 -7.94 -9.20
CA ALA A 12 -16.53 -7.79 -7.82
C ALA A 12 -16.49 -6.34 -7.30
N MET A 13 -15.77 -5.45 -7.97
CA MET A 13 -15.77 -4.02 -7.65
C MET A 13 -17.17 -3.39 -7.87
N VAL A 14 -17.92 -3.81 -8.89
CA VAL A 14 -19.20 -3.20 -9.27
C VAL A 14 -20.20 -3.20 -8.11
N PRO A 15 -20.55 -4.33 -7.46
CA PRO A 15 -21.44 -4.31 -6.30
C PRO A 15 -20.87 -3.51 -5.13
N MET A 16 -19.55 -3.46 -4.96
CA MET A 16 -18.92 -2.66 -3.91
C MET A 16 -19.13 -1.16 -4.10
N LEU A 17 -19.14 -0.68 -5.34
CA LEU A 17 -19.46 0.71 -5.66
C LEU A 17 -20.90 1.09 -5.25
N ALA A 18 -21.86 0.15 -5.33
CA ALA A 18 -23.22 0.38 -4.86
C ALA A 18 -23.32 0.47 -3.33
N LEU A 19 -22.41 -0.19 -2.62
CA LEU A 19 -22.37 -0.20 -1.15
C LEU A 19 -21.55 0.95 -0.54
N LYS A 20 -20.87 1.77 -1.36
CA LYS A 20 -19.96 2.84 -0.87
C LYS A 20 -20.61 3.82 0.11
N LYS A 21 -21.92 4.09 -0.02
CA LYS A 21 -22.65 4.98 0.89
C LYS A 21 -22.79 4.47 2.33
N TYR A 22 -22.58 3.16 2.55
CA TYR A 22 -22.60 2.53 3.87
C TYR A 22 -21.20 2.36 4.47
N LEU A 23 -20.16 2.78 3.77
CA LEU A 23 -18.79 2.73 4.21
C LEU A 23 -18.40 4.03 4.94
N PRO A 24 -17.34 4.01 5.75
CA PRO A 24 -16.78 5.24 6.30
C PRO A 24 -16.51 6.26 5.19
N GLN A 25 -16.97 7.48 5.39
CA GLN A 25 -16.81 8.58 4.44
C GLN A 25 -15.55 9.39 4.76
N GLY A 26 -14.99 10.01 3.74
CA GLY A 26 -13.81 10.86 3.85
C GLY A 26 -14.12 12.21 4.49
N ASP A 27 -13.09 12.79 5.08
CA ASP A 27 -13.05 14.12 5.69
C ASP A 27 -12.49 15.18 4.73
N ASN A 28 -12.44 14.87 3.43
CA ASN A 28 -11.94 15.74 2.37
C ASN A 28 -10.41 16.00 2.39
N HIS A 29 -9.61 15.26 3.20
CA HIS A 29 -8.16 15.43 3.16
C HIS A 29 -7.55 14.89 1.85
N PRO A 30 -6.35 15.39 1.44
CA PRO A 30 -5.70 14.95 0.21
C PRO A 30 -5.15 13.52 0.33
N VAL A 31 -5.36 12.74 -0.73
CA VAL A 31 -4.82 11.37 -0.88
C VAL A 31 -4.05 11.27 -2.19
N LEU A 32 -2.78 10.94 -2.13
CA LEU A 32 -1.93 10.71 -3.31
C LEU A 32 -1.77 9.22 -3.58
N VAL A 33 -2.08 8.78 -4.82
CA VAL A 33 -2.01 7.37 -5.21
C VAL A 33 -0.86 7.14 -6.17
N PHE A 34 0.04 6.21 -5.77
CA PHE A 34 1.24 5.82 -6.51
C PHE A 34 1.00 4.53 -7.29
N PRO A 35 1.26 4.52 -8.62
CA PRO A 35 1.12 3.32 -9.44
C PRO A 35 2.26 2.33 -9.23
N GLY A 36 2.01 1.05 -9.55
CA GLY A 36 3.04 0.02 -9.61
C GLY A 36 4.02 0.21 -10.76
N PHE A 37 4.99 -0.71 -10.83
CA PHE A 37 5.97 -0.73 -11.93
C PHE A 37 5.29 -0.88 -13.29
N PHE A 38 5.85 -0.24 -14.32
CA PHE A 38 5.34 -0.19 -15.68
C PHE A 38 3.93 0.38 -15.81
N ALA A 39 3.40 0.99 -14.76
CA ALA A 39 2.08 1.59 -14.72
C ALA A 39 2.15 3.12 -14.65
N SER A 40 1.08 3.78 -15.04
CA SER A 40 0.95 5.23 -14.94
C SER A 40 -0.26 5.61 -14.07
N SER A 41 -0.54 6.89 -13.93
CA SER A 41 -1.75 7.37 -13.26
C SER A 41 -3.06 6.79 -13.83
N ARG A 42 -3.05 6.24 -15.04
CA ARG A 42 -4.25 5.62 -15.65
C ARG A 42 -4.64 4.33 -14.92
N SER A 43 -3.66 3.50 -14.54
CA SER A 43 -3.92 2.22 -13.85
C SER A 43 -4.61 2.41 -12.49
N THR A 44 -4.32 3.53 -11.81
CA THR A 44 -4.93 3.88 -10.52
C THR A 44 -6.23 4.68 -10.67
N GLY A 45 -6.70 4.90 -11.90
CA GLY A 45 -7.90 5.69 -12.19
C GLY A 45 -9.14 5.24 -11.43
N PRO A 46 -9.56 3.97 -11.55
CA PRO A 46 -10.73 3.45 -10.85
C PRO A 46 -10.62 3.55 -9.31
N LEU A 47 -9.44 3.24 -8.75
CA LEU A 47 -9.18 3.38 -7.32
C LEU A 47 -9.30 4.85 -6.87
N ARG A 48 -8.73 5.78 -7.62
CA ARG A 48 -8.81 7.21 -7.30
C ARG A 48 -10.24 7.74 -7.42
N GLN A 49 -11.01 7.27 -8.40
CA GLN A 49 -12.42 7.62 -8.51
C GLN A 49 -13.20 7.11 -7.30
N TYR A 50 -12.97 5.87 -6.88
CA TYR A 50 -13.57 5.32 -5.66
C TYR A 50 -13.26 6.17 -4.43
N LEU A 51 -12.02 6.59 -4.24
CA LEU A 51 -11.63 7.46 -3.12
C LEU A 51 -12.29 8.85 -3.22
N ALA A 52 -12.38 9.41 -4.41
CA ALA A 52 -13.10 10.67 -4.63
C ALA A 52 -14.60 10.55 -4.31
N ASP A 53 -15.21 9.42 -4.68
CA ASP A 53 -16.61 9.11 -4.38
C ASP A 53 -16.88 8.93 -2.88
N LEU A 54 -15.85 8.54 -2.10
CA LEU A 54 -15.91 8.51 -0.64
C LEU A 54 -15.70 9.88 0.02
N GLY A 55 -15.37 10.92 -0.75
CA GLY A 55 -15.20 12.29 -0.24
C GLY A 55 -13.75 12.69 0.01
N TYR A 56 -12.76 11.97 -0.55
CA TYR A 56 -11.35 12.39 -0.47
C TYR A 56 -10.93 13.23 -1.67
N ARG A 57 -9.97 14.16 -1.49
CA ARG A 57 -9.27 14.83 -2.60
C ARG A 57 -8.22 13.88 -3.18
N SER A 58 -8.66 12.96 -4.02
CA SER A 58 -7.81 11.90 -4.58
C SER A 58 -6.96 12.40 -5.76
N HIS A 59 -5.65 12.24 -5.66
CA HIS A 59 -4.68 12.78 -6.62
C HIS A 59 -3.88 11.69 -7.32
N ARG A 60 -3.59 11.96 -8.60
CA ARG A 60 -2.62 11.20 -9.40
C ARG A 60 -1.20 11.70 -9.14
N TRP A 61 -0.21 10.83 -9.27
CA TRP A 61 1.20 11.18 -9.04
C TRP A 61 1.80 12.14 -10.09
N LYS A 62 1.26 12.17 -11.33
CA LYS A 62 1.66 13.06 -12.43
C LYS A 62 3.10 12.88 -12.98
N LEU A 63 3.78 11.79 -12.72
CA LEU A 63 5.18 11.57 -13.10
C LEU A 63 5.35 10.58 -14.26
N GLY A 64 4.31 10.40 -15.09
CA GLY A 64 4.36 9.50 -16.25
C GLY A 64 4.24 8.02 -15.89
N TYR A 65 5.01 7.18 -16.57
CA TYR A 65 5.12 5.75 -16.27
C TYR A 65 6.13 5.53 -15.16
N ASN A 66 5.80 4.62 -14.26
CA ASN A 66 6.73 4.18 -13.21
C ASN A 66 7.71 3.16 -13.81
N MET A 67 8.85 3.64 -14.25
CA MET A 67 9.91 2.81 -14.84
C MET A 67 10.95 2.34 -13.82
N GLY A 68 10.64 2.45 -12.53
CA GLY A 68 11.57 2.14 -11.46
C GLY A 68 12.17 3.38 -10.81
N TYR A 69 13.07 3.14 -9.85
CA TYR A 69 13.68 4.22 -9.07
C TYR A 69 14.68 5.02 -9.92
N SER A 70 14.60 6.34 -9.81
CA SER A 70 15.64 7.26 -10.21
C SER A 70 15.62 8.49 -9.29
N TYR A 71 16.74 9.18 -9.15
CA TYR A 71 16.81 10.43 -8.35
C TYR A 71 15.82 11.48 -8.85
N LYS A 72 15.69 11.61 -10.17
CA LYS A 72 14.70 12.53 -10.77
C LYS A 72 13.27 12.19 -10.36
N LEU A 73 12.93 10.89 -10.37
CA LEU A 73 11.62 10.42 -9.94
C LEU A 73 11.42 10.68 -8.44
N HIS A 74 12.43 10.40 -7.63
CA HIS A 74 12.38 10.61 -6.18
C HIS A 74 12.09 12.07 -5.83
N TYR A 75 12.87 13.02 -6.38
CA TYR A 75 12.60 14.45 -6.18
C TYR A 75 11.22 14.87 -6.70
N GLY A 76 10.81 14.40 -7.88
CA GLY A 76 9.48 14.68 -8.42
C GLY A 76 8.34 14.17 -7.53
N MET A 77 8.53 13.05 -6.84
CA MET A 77 7.55 12.55 -5.87
C MET A 77 7.48 13.43 -4.62
N ARG A 78 8.62 13.88 -4.10
CA ARG A 78 8.69 14.83 -2.97
C ARG A 78 7.99 16.15 -3.30
N ASP A 79 8.35 16.73 -4.45
CA ASP A 79 7.74 17.98 -4.94
C ASP A 79 6.22 17.82 -5.07
N ARG A 80 5.76 16.64 -5.54
CA ARG A 80 4.33 16.36 -5.67
C ARG A 80 3.61 16.28 -4.33
N VAL A 81 4.22 15.70 -3.30
CA VAL A 81 3.68 15.67 -1.94
C VAL A 81 3.63 17.09 -1.39
N THR A 82 4.73 17.84 -1.48
CA THR A 82 4.82 19.24 -1.01
C THR A 82 3.79 20.12 -1.70
N GLU A 83 3.67 20.06 -3.05
CA GLU A 83 2.65 20.79 -3.82
C GLU A 83 1.24 20.59 -3.27
N LEU A 84 0.90 19.35 -2.93
CA LEU A 84 -0.45 19.03 -2.46
C LEU A 84 -0.68 19.50 -1.02
N VAL A 85 0.31 19.35 -0.15
CA VAL A 85 0.22 19.81 1.23
C VAL A 85 0.11 21.34 1.29
N GLU A 86 0.93 22.05 0.52
CA GLU A 86 0.86 23.53 0.44
C GLU A 86 -0.50 24.01 -0.12
N ARG A 87 -1.02 23.31 -1.14
CA ARG A 87 -2.31 23.64 -1.75
C ARG A 87 -3.48 23.54 -0.79
N TYR A 88 -3.47 22.55 0.10
CA TYR A 88 -4.63 22.27 0.96
C TYR A 88 -4.42 22.68 2.41
N GLY A 89 -3.19 22.97 2.83
CA GLY A 89 -2.87 23.30 4.23
C GLY A 89 -3.09 22.15 5.20
N GLU A 90 -3.09 20.90 4.70
CA GLU A 90 -3.41 19.70 5.47
C GLU A 90 -2.41 18.59 5.17
N LYS A 91 -2.18 17.69 6.14
CA LYS A 91 -1.38 16.47 5.90
C LYS A 91 -2.03 15.57 4.86
N ILE A 92 -1.18 14.88 4.11
CA ILE A 92 -1.59 14.00 3.01
C ILE A 92 -1.52 12.53 3.39
N SER A 93 -2.50 11.73 2.99
CA SER A 93 -2.39 10.26 3.04
C SER A 93 -1.76 9.73 1.74
N LEU A 94 -0.85 8.77 1.87
CA LEU A 94 -0.18 8.14 0.73
C LEU A 94 -0.70 6.71 0.55
N VAL A 95 -1.17 6.39 -0.65
CA VAL A 95 -1.61 5.04 -1.02
C VAL A 95 -0.74 4.56 -2.17
N GLY A 96 -0.08 3.42 -2.00
CA GLY A 96 0.81 2.91 -3.04
C GLY A 96 0.56 1.45 -3.41
N TRP A 97 0.52 1.17 -4.71
CA TRP A 97 0.35 -0.17 -5.23
C TRP A 97 1.68 -0.75 -5.70
N SER A 98 2.04 -1.96 -5.24
CA SER A 98 3.28 -2.64 -5.62
C SER A 98 4.51 -1.73 -5.35
N LEU A 99 5.37 -1.48 -6.33
CA LEU A 99 6.51 -0.56 -6.20
C LEU A 99 6.09 0.85 -5.74
N GLY A 100 4.90 1.31 -6.11
CA GLY A 100 4.38 2.60 -5.64
C GLY A 100 4.19 2.67 -4.13
N GLY A 101 3.91 1.55 -3.47
CA GLY A 101 3.84 1.50 -2.01
C GLY A 101 5.21 1.55 -1.33
N VAL A 102 6.25 1.04 -1.98
CA VAL A 102 7.64 1.21 -1.51
C VAL A 102 8.00 2.70 -1.49
N TYR A 103 7.67 3.42 -2.56
CA TYR A 103 7.91 4.88 -2.64
C TYR A 103 7.08 5.67 -1.62
N ALA A 104 5.80 5.33 -1.47
CA ALA A 104 4.92 5.98 -0.49
C ALA A 104 5.48 5.83 0.94
N ARG A 105 6.03 4.66 1.27
CA ARG A 105 6.66 4.40 2.57
C ARG A 105 7.93 5.22 2.77
N GLU A 106 8.76 5.34 1.74
CA GLU A 106 9.99 6.14 1.84
C GLU A 106 9.68 7.63 2.01
N LEU A 107 8.74 8.17 1.23
CA LEU A 107 8.27 9.54 1.40
C LEU A 107 7.68 9.80 2.79
N ALA A 108 6.92 8.84 3.33
CA ALA A 108 6.37 8.94 4.69
C ALA A 108 7.48 8.93 5.77
N ARG A 109 8.63 8.31 5.48
CA ARG A 109 9.80 8.33 6.36
C ARG A 109 10.57 9.65 6.28
N GLU A 110 10.71 10.18 5.08
CA GLU A 110 11.43 11.43 4.84
C GLU A 110 10.63 12.68 5.25
N MET A 111 9.29 12.61 5.16
CA MET A 111 8.39 13.74 5.33
C MET A 111 7.27 13.45 6.37
N PRO A 112 7.61 12.94 7.57
CA PRO A 112 6.60 12.47 8.53
C PRO A 112 5.68 13.59 9.05
N ASP A 113 6.18 14.82 9.07
CA ASP A 113 5.43 15.97 9.58
C ASP A 113 4.25 16.36 8.71
N ILE A 114 4.32 16.02 7.41
CA ILE A 114 3.30 16.37 6.42
C ILE A 114 2.55 15.16 5.85
N VAL A 115 2.97 13.94 6.23
CA VAL A 115 2.26 12.70 5.87
C VAL A 115 1.38 12.27 7.03
N ARG A 116 0.08 12.10 6.78
CA ARG A 116 -0.91 11.66 7.76
C ARG A 116 -0.82 10.17 8.05
N GLN A 117 -0.72 9.36 7.01
CA GLN A 117 -0.58 7.90 7.07
C GLN A 117 -0.11 7.35 5.72
N VAL A 118 0.36 6.11 5.72
CA VAL A 118 0.72 5.37 4.50
C VAL A 118 0.01 4.02 4.44
N ILE A 119 -0.54 3.70 3.28
CA ILE A 119 -1.16 2.40 2.98
C ILE A 119 -0.47 1.80 1.76
N SER A 120 0.14 0.64 1.92
CA SER A 120 0.78 -0.11 0.85
C SER A 120 -0.06 -1.31 0.44
N MET A 121 -0.13 -1.62 -0.86
CA MET A 121 -0.92 -2.70 -1.43
C MET A 121 -0.02 -3.64 -2.22
N GLY A 122 0.25 -4.85 -1.70
CA GLY A 122 1.13 -5.83 -2.33
C GLY A 122 2.54 -5.30 -2.60
N SER A 123 3.09 -4.51 -1.70
CA SER A 123 4.36 -3.79 -1.91
C SER A 123 5.52 -4.54 -1.30
N PRO A 124 6.56 -4.90 -2.09
CA PRO A 124 7.70 -5.68 -1.59
C PRO A 124 8.73 -4.77 -0.91
N PHE A 125 8.49 -4.37 0.33
CA PHE A 125 9.40 -3.52 1.11
C PHE A 125 10.30 -4.30 2.06
N ARG A 126 10.14 -5.62 2.15
CA ARG A 126 11.01 -6.49 2.93
C ARG A 126 11.70 -7.50 2.05
N GLY A 127 13.00 -7.59 2.20
CA GLY A 127 13.79 -8.61 1.57
C GLY A 127 14.55 -9.46 2.59
N HIS A 128 14.71 -10.75 2.31
CA HIS A 128 15.62 -11.58 3.08
C HIS A 128 17.05 -11.35 2.56
N PRO A 129 18.04 -11.10 3.43
CA PRO A 129 19.44 -10.89 2.99
C PRO A 129 20.01 -12.04 2.16
N SER A 130 19.49 -13.25 2.32
CA SER A 130 19.89 -14.45 1.58
C SER A 130 18.98 -14.79 0.41
N SER A 131 17.85 -14.09 0.21
CA SER A 131 16.96 -14.40 -0.92
C SER A 131 17.35 -13.55 -2.13
N SER A 132 17.85 -14.22 -3.16
CA SER A 132 18.02 -13.66 -4.52
C SER A 132 16.77 -12.95 -5.06
N ASN A 133 15.64 -13.07 -4.38
CA ASN A 133 14.36 -12.53 -4.81
C ASN A 133 14.23 -11.02 -4.61
N VAL A 134 14.85 -10.41 -3.59
CA VAL A 134 14.83 -8.95 -3.43
C VAL A 134 15.69 -8.29 -4.49
N HIS A 135 16.91 -8.79 -4.70
CA HIS A 135 17.75 -8.37 -5.82
C HIS A 135 17.02 -8.54 -7.17
N ARG A 136 16.35 -9.69 -7.38
CA ARG A 136 15.61 -9.93 -8.63
C ARG A 136 14.41 -9.00 -8.77
N ILE A 137 13.66 -8.76 -7.69
CA ILE A 137 12.51 -7.84 -7.71
C ILE A 137 13.01 -6.42 -7.95
N PHE A 138 14.02 -5.95 -7.22
CA PHE A 138 14.57 -4.61 -7.44
C PHE A 138 15.23 -4.48 -8.82
N ASN A 139 16.08 -5.39 -9.24
CA ASN A 139 16.72 -5.35 -10.56
C ASN A 139 15.71 -5.50 -11.72
N MET A 140 14.56 -6.13 -11.47
CA MET A 140 13.46 -6.18 -12.42
C MET A 140 12.69 -4.86 -12.51
N PHE A 141 12.73 -4.04 -11.44
CA PHE A 141 11.91 -2.83 -11.27
C PHE A 141 12.70 -1.53 -11.17
N THR A 142 14.01 -1.53 -11.35
CA THR A 142 14.83 -0.32 -11.22
C THR A 142 15.85 -0.21 -12.36
N GLU A 143 15.99 1.01 -12.91
CA GLU A 143 17.10 1.34 -13.82
C GLU A 143 18.42 1.51 -13.06
N VAL A 144 18.32 1.78 -11.74
CA VAL A 144 19.48 1.88 -10.85
C VAL A 144 19.70 0.50 -10.22
N PRO A 145 20.87 -0.12 -10.41
CA PRO A 145 21.20 -1.38 -9.76
C PRO A 145 21.00 -1.29 -8.24
N TYR A 146 20.58 -2.39 -7.62
CA TYR A 146 20.37 -2.45 -6.16
C TYR A 146 21.57 -1.91 -5.36
N ASP A 147 22.79 -2.23 -5.81
CA ASP A 147 24.03 -1.82 -5.15
C ASP A 147 24.32 -0.31 -5.27
N GLU A 148 23.70 0.38 -6.22
CA GLU A 148 23.81 1.82 -6.42
C GLU A 148 22.68 2.62 -5.74
N MET A 149 21.69 1.94 -5.14
CA MET A 149 20.65 2.60 -4.37
C MET A 149 21.21 3.21 -3.06
N PRO A 150 20.64 4.31 -2.58
CA PRO A 150 21.05 4.88 -1.29
C PRO A 150 21.03 3.82 -0.20
N LYS A 151 22.15 3.64 0.51
CA LYS A 151 22.24 2.66 1.61
C LYS A 151 21.17 2.89 2.68
N SER A 152 20.85 4.15 2.95
CA SER A 152 19.78 4.52 3.87
C SER A 152 18.41 3.98 3.41
N PHE A 153 18.10 4.06 2.12
CA PHE A 153 16.88 3.51 1.54
C PHE A 153 16.81 1.99 1.78
N LEU A 154 17.86 1.25 1.43
CA LEU A 154 17.91 -0.21 1.58
C LEU A 154 17.83 -0.67 3.04
N GLN A 155 18.53 0.04 3.94
CA GLN A 155 18.57 -0.30 5.37
C GLN A 155 17.23 -0.05 6.07
N HIS A 156 16.53 1.02 5.71
CA HIS A 156 15.29 1.42 6.37
C HIS A 156 14.02 0.91 5.70
N MET A 157 14.11 0.45 4.45
CA MET A 157 12.95 0.03 3.65
C MET A 157 12.06 -0.99 4.36
N ALA A 158 12.67 -1.94 5.08
CA ALA A 158 11.97 -3.00 5.80
C ALA A 158 11.26 -2.53 7.08
N HIS A 159 11.63 -1.36 7.61
CA HIS A 159 11.04 -0.83 8.83
C HIS A 159 9.80 0.01 8.52
N ALA A 160 8.83 -0.02 9.43
CA ALA A 160 7.65 0.84 9.30
C ALA A 160 8.04 2.32 9.37
N PRO A 161 7.50 3.19 8.48
CA PRO A 161 7.67 4.64 8.60
C PRO A 161 7.14 5.17 9.94
N PRO A 162 7.60 6.35 10.42
CA PRO A 162 7.19 6.90 11.71
C PRO A 162 5.77 7.52 11.72
N VAL A 163 4.92 7.09 10.83
CA VAL A 163 3.49 7.48 10.72
C VAL A 163 2.61 6.23 10.75
N PRO A 164 1.30 6.34 11.00
CA PRO A 164 0.37 5.21 10.90
C PRO A 164 0.53 4.49 9.58
N THR A 165 0.75 3.17 9.64
CA THR A 165 1.15 2.36 8.49
C THR A 165 0.27 1.13 8.36
N THR A 166 -0.32 0.92 7.19
CA THR A 166 -1.10 -0.28 6.88
C THR A 166 -0.53 -0.99 5.65
N ALA A 167 -0.26 -2.28 5.78
CA ALA A 167 0.11 -3.14 4.68
C ALA A 167 -1.07 -4.04 4.28
N LEU A 168 -1.60 -3.83 3.08
CA LEU A 168 -2.60 -4.71 2.48
C LEU A 168 -1.88 -5.79 1.67
N TYR A 169 -2.08 -7.05 2.02
CA TYR A 169 -1.36 -8.15 1.39
C TYR A 169 -2.28 -9.30 0.96
N THR A 170 -1.83 -10.07 -0.02
CA THR A 170 -2.51 -11.28 -0.46
C THR A 170 -1.53 -12.45 -0.59
N ARG A 171 -1.93 -13.62 -0.13
CA ARG A 171 -1.16 -14.87 -0.34
C ARG A 171 -1.34 -15.44 -1.74
N GLY A 172 -2.32 -14.95 -2.47
CA GLY A 172 -2.53 -15.25 -3.88
C GLY A 172 -1.76 -14.35 -4.84
N ASP A 173 -0.77 -13.61 -4.32
CA ASP A 173 0.12 -12.76 -5.12
C ASP A 173 1.00 -13.64 -6.02
N GLY A 174 0.87 -13.49 -7.34
CA GLY A 174 1.67 -14.22 -8.33
C GLY A 174 2.89 -13.45 -8.82
N VAL A 175 3.09 -12.21 -8.34
CA VAL A 175 4.18 -11.32 -8.77
C VAL A 175 5.25 -11.23 -7.70
N VAL A 176 4.86 -10.97 -6.43
CA VAL A 176 5.80 -10.84 -5.32
C VAL A 176 5.50 -11.85 -4.20
N ALA A 177 6.53 -12.28 -3.50
CA ALA A 177 6.37 -13.12 -2.32
C ALA A 177 5.63 -12.32 -1.23
N TRP A 178 4.47 -12.78 -0.79
CA TRP A 178 3.64 -12.07 0.20
C TRP A 178 4.39 -11.76 1.51
N GLN A 179 5.37 -12.61 1.89
CA GLN A 179 6.22 -12.39 3.07
C GLN A 179 7.03 -11.09 2.98
N SER A 180 7.30 -10.62 1.76
CA SER A 180 7.99 -9.34 1.53
C SER A 180 7.09 -8.12 1.67
N THR A 181 5.77 -8.34 1.78
CA THR A 181 4.76 -7.26 1.77
C THR A 181 4.12 -7.00 3.13
N VAL A 182 4.58 -7.68 4.20
CA VAL A 182 4.02 -7.56 5.54
C VAL A 182 4.96 -6.86 6.51
N GLU A 183 4.39 -6.07 7.41
CA GLU A 183 5.11 -5.41 8.51
C GLU A 183 5.47 -6.40 9.61
N LEU A 184 6.62 -6.18 10.26
CA LEU A 184 7.02 -6.89 11.49
C LEU A 184 7.03 -5.97 12.73
N SER A 185 6.61 -4.72 12.56
CA SER A 185 6.55 -3.76 13.66
C SER A 185 5.42 -4.11 14.63
N ASP A 186 5.68 -4.02 15.91
CA ASP A 186 4.72 -4.16 17.01
C ASP A 186 4.09 -2.83 17.42
N ARG A 187 4.43 -1.72 16.75
CA ARG A 187 3.80 -0.42 16.99
C ARG A 187 2.28 -0.55 16.88
N TYR A 188 1.56 0.13 17.78
CA TYR A 188 0.09 0.09 17.85
C TYR A 188 -0.61 0.62 16.60
N ASP A 189 0.04 1.52 15.86
CA ASP A 189 -0.44 2.18 14.65
C ASP A 189 0.10 1.55 13.35
N VAL A 190 0.63 0.33 13.45
CA VAL A 190 1.09 -0.48 12.32
C VAL A 190 0.30 -1.76 12.25
N GLU A 191 -0.25 -2.10 11.08
CA GLU A 191 -0.95 -3.37 10.91
C GLU A 191 -0.86 -3.96 9.50
N ASN A 192 -1.08 -5.26 9.44
CA ASN A 192 -1.23 -6.02 8.21
C ASN A 192 -2.70 -6.44 8.04
N ILE A 193 -3.26 -6.24 6.85
CA ILE A 193 -4.61 -6.69 6.52
C ILE A 193 -4.54 -7.65 5.34
N HIS A 194 -4.95 -8.88 5.56
CA HIS A 194 -5.06 -9.88 4.49
C HIS A 194 -6.32 -9.62 3.66
N VAL A 195 -6.15 -9.34 2.37
CA VAL A 195 -7.24 -8.98 1.47
C VAL A 195 -7.60 -10.09 0.45
N GLY A 196 -6.76 -11.10 0.31
CA GLY A 196 -6.93 -12.12 -0.74
C GLY A 196 -6.85 -11.54 -2.15
N GLY A 197 -7.09 -12.37 -3.18
CA GLY A 197 -7.06 -11.92 -4.58
C GLY A 197 -5.66 -12.04 -5.23
N ALA A 198 -5.53 -11.48 -6.43
CA ALA A 198 -4.29 -11.45 -7.21
C ALA A 198 -3.58 -10.11 -7.07
N HIS A 199 -2.26 -10.08 -7.36
CA HIS A 199 -1.45 -8.84 -7.31
C HIS A 199 -2.02 -7.73 -8.21
N LEU A 200 -2.30 -8.09 -9.47
CA LEU A 200 -2.83 -7.15 -10.46
C LEU A 200 -4.30 -6.77 -10.19
N GLY A 201 -5.00 -7.53 -9.34
CA GLY A 201 -6.37 -7.26 -8.93
C GLY A 201 -6.51 -6.31 -7.73
N LEU A 202 -5.44 -6.04 -6.97
CA LEU A 202 -5.51 -5.30 -5.71
C LEU A 202 -6.17 -3.92 -5.84
N GLY A 203 -5.94 -3.21 -6.94
CA GLY A 203 -6.55 -1.89 -7.19
C GLY A 203 -8.07 -1.90 -7.40
N PHE A 204 -8.67 -3.09 -7.57
CA PHE A 204 -10.09 -3.31 -7.83
C PHE A 204 -10.75 -4.24 -6.78
N ASN A 205 -9.95 -4.84 -5.92
CA ASN A 205 -10.40 -5.85 -4.96
C ASN A 205 -11.33 -5.24 -3.90
N PRO A 206 -12.56 -5.77 -3.72
CA PRO A 206 -13.53 -5.21 -2.77
C PRO A 206 -13.02 -5.14 -1.31
N ARG A 207 -12.17 -6.08 -0.90
CA ARG A 207 -11.58 -6.08 0.45
C ARG A 207 -10.56 -4.96 0.61
N VAL A 208 -9.78 -4.69 -0.44
CA VAL A 208 -8.87 -3.53 -0.49
C VAL A 208 -9.66 -2.24 -0.39
N LEU A 209 -10.73 -2.10 -1.19
CA LEU A 209 -11.57 -0.91 -1.19
C LEU A 209 -12.20 -0.66 0.19
N LEU A 210 -12.69 -1.70 0.85
CA LEU A 210 -13.22 -1.60 2.22
C LEU A 210 -12.12 -1.22 3.22
N ALA A 211 -10.96 -1.86 3.17
CA ALA A 211 -9.85 -1.54 4.05
C ALA A 211 -9.39 -0.09 3.87
N LEU A 212 -9.31 0.39 2.62
CA LEU A 212 -8.97 1.79 2.32
C LEU A 212 -10.02 2.76 2.88
N ALA A 213 -11.32 2.47 2.73
CA ALA A 213 -12.39 3.31 3.28
C ALA A 213 -12.28 3.43 4.81
N ASP A 214 -12.01 2.34 5.50
CA ASP A 214 -11.83 2.33 6.96
C ASP A 214 -10.55 3.03 7.40
N ARG A 215 -9.41 2.70 6.78
CA ARG A 215 -8.11 3.26 7.19
C ARG A 215 -8.02 4.76 6.95
N LEU A 216 -8.43 5.21 5.77
CA LEU A 216 -8.38 6.63 5.42
C LEU A 216 -9.34 7.49 6.27
N ALA A 217 -10.45 6.92 6.72
CA ALA A 217 -11.42 7.62 7.58
C ALA A 217 -10.97 7.77 9.05
N GLN A 218 -9.83 7.18 9.44
CA GLN A 218 -9.31 7.34 10.80
C GLN A 218 -8.96 8.80 11.07
N PRO A 219 -9.50 9.44 12.12
CA PRO A 219 -9.06 10.77 12.51
C PRO A 219 -7.58 10.77 12.90
N GLU A 220 -6.88 11.85 12.57
CA GLU A 220 -5.48 11.99 12.94
C GLU A 220 -5.30 11.85 14.46
N GLY A 221 -4.32 11.05 14.88
CA GLY A 221 -4.06 10.75 16.30
C GLY A 221 -5.05 9.77 16.98
N GLN A 222 -6.04 9.27 16.25
CA GLN A 222 -7.05 8.34 16.80
C GLN A 222 -7.04 6.97 16.10
N TRP A 223 -5.87 6.51 15.72
CA TRP A 223 -5.73 5.24 15.00
C TRP A 223 -6.28 4.05 15.81
N LYS A 224 -7.02 3.19 15.14
CA LYS A 224 -7.58 1.94 15.68
C LYS A 224 -7.36 0.83 14.68
N ARG A 225 -7.14 -0.40 15.14
CA ARG A 225 -7.00 -1.57 14.26
C ARG A 225 -8.25 -1.79 13.41
N PHE A 226 -8.03 -2.26 12.19
CA PHE A 226 -9.10 -2.59 11.25
C PHE A 226 -10.06 -3.63 11.82
N LYS A 227 -11.35 -3.33 11.73
CA LYS A 227 -12.42 -4.26 12.06
C LYS A 227 -13.45 -4.23 10.93
N PRO A 228 -13.52 -5.28 10.09
CA PRO A 228 -14.52 -5.32 9.03
C PRO A 228 -15.93 -5.28 9.64
N PRO A 229 -16.89 -4.60 8.99
CA PRO A 229 -18.29 -4.64 9.38
C PRO A 229 -18.77 -6.10 9.52
N PHE A 230 -19.70 -6.37 10.44
CA PHE A 230 -20.09 -7.75 10.77
C PHE A 230 -20.59 -8.53 9.53
N TRP A 231 -21.29 -7.87 8.61
CA TRP A 231 -21.82 -8.44 7.38
C TRP A 231 -20.74 -8.69 6.31
N MET A 232 -19.55 -8.11 6.45
CA MET A 232 -18.38 -8.37 5.60
C MET A 232 -17.32 -9.26 6.25
N LYS A 233 -17.47 -9.61 7.53
CA LYS A 233 -16.55 -10.52 8.23
C LYS A 233 -16.22 -11.79 7.43
N PRO A 234 -17.18 -12.47 6.77
CA PRO A 234 -16.88 -13.67 5.98
C PRO A 234 -15.87 -13.41 4.85
N MET A 235 -15.83 -12.19 4.28
CA MET A 235 -14.86 -11.83 3.25
C MET A 235 -13.42 -11.76 3.79
N PHE A 236 -13.25 -11.44 5.07
CA PHE A 236 -11.97 -11.33 5.78
C PHE A 236 -11.69 -12.52 6.69
N HIS A 237 -12.50 -13.57 6.60
CA HIS A 237 -12.28 -14.76 7.43
C HIS A 237 -10.95 -15.39 7.01
N ASN A 238 -9.98 -15.31 7.94
CA ASN A 238 -8.69 -15.94 7.75
C ASN A 238 -8.82 -17.43 8.01
N TRP A 239 -8.60 -18.25 7.00
CA TRP A 239 -8.35 -19.69 7.14
C TRP A 239 -6.99 -19.98 7.76
N TYR A 240 -6.33 -18.95 8.31
CA TYR A 240 -4.96 -19.00 8.80
C TYR A 240 -4.89 -18.64 10.28
N PRO A 241 -4.04 -19.32 11.06
CA PRO A 241 -3.88 -19.09 12.49
C PRO A 241 -3.49 -17.64 12.81
N ASP A 242 -4.01 -17.12 13.93
CA ASP A 242 -3.81 -15.73 14.38
C ASP A 242 -2.33 -15.32 14.54
N TRP A 243 -1.44 -16.25 14.86
CA TRP A 243 0.01 -15.98 14.99
C TRP A 243 0.66 -15.51 13.68
N LEU A 244 0.12 -15.90 12.53
CA LEU A 244 0.57 -15.43 11.20
C LEU A 244 0.08 -14.02 10.88
N VAL A 245 -0.96 -13.56 11.56
CA VAL A 245 -1.60 -12.26 11.34
C VAL A 245 -1.07 -11.22 12.34
N HIS A 246 -0.69 -11.66 13.55
CA HIS A 246 -0.35 -10.77 14.66
C HIS A 246 1.13 -10.74 15.04
N GLY A 247 2.01 -11.39 14.23
CA GLY A 247 3.45 -11.15 14.31
C GLY A 247 4.19 -11.64 15.56
N ASN A 248 3.59 -12.53 16.38
CA ASN A 248 4.25 -13.03 17.59
C ASN A 248 5.23 -14.18 17.37
N GLU A 249 5.30 -14.73 16.17
CA GLU A 249 6.37 -15.66 15.81
C GLU A 249 7.00 -15.22 14.49
N ASN A 250 8.27 -14.85 14.57
CA ASN A 250 9.08 -14.54 13.42
C ASN A 250 9.18 -15.78 12.52
N PRO A 251 8.52 -15.83 11.34
CA PRO A 251 8.59 -17.01 10.46
C PRO A 251 9.99 -17.31 9.94
N LEU A 252 10.98 -16.47 10.28
CA LEU A 252 12.39 -16.62 9.93
C LEU A 252 13.23 -17.22 11.08
N LYS A 253 12.65 -17.52 12.25
CA LYS A 253 13.37 -18.16 13.38
C LYS A 253 13.38 -19.69 13.32
N SER A 254 12.73 -20.32 12.36
CA SER A 254 12.61 -21.79 12.29
C SER A 254 13.62 -22.45 11.34
N THR A 255 14.70 -21.78 10.97
CA THR A 255 15.82 -22.42 10.24
C THR A 255 17.14 -21.98 10.86
N SER A 256 17.42 -22.51 12.03
CA SER A 256 18.79 -22.65 12.57
C SER A 256 19.12 -24.13 12.64
#